data_278c9cec0758a1523a5c52819b19edfc
#
_entry.id   278c9cec0758a1523a5c52819b19edfc
#
_cell.length_a   1.000
_cell.length_b   1.000
_cell.length_c   1.000
_cell.angle_alpha   90.00
_cell.angle_beta   90.00
_cell.angle_gamma   90.00
#
_symmetry.space_group_name_H-M   'P 1'
#
loop_
_entity.id
_entity.type
_entity.pdbx_description
1 polymer ?
#
loop_
_entity_poly.entity_id
_entity_poly.type
_entity_poly.pdbx_seq_one_letter_code
_entity_poly.pdbx_strand_id
1 'polypeptide(L)'
;MQYIIAGDIEHHIFISDWKTAFPTAKIIGPDGLPEKRQAATDDKIGKEEFAVVYKADTKRSTSVSPEFDADIEVEYVDGHANKEIVLLYKPDKVLIQADLFFNLPATEAYSRVSEADKPKPGLLARTFMSAQKVEGNGQKRLLWHAISRGNRPSFNESVQRIDSWDFNIIVPCHGDVIESNAKGIFARVFEWHLKGRK
;
A
#
# COMPACT_ATOMS: atom_id res chain seq x y z
N MET A 1 3.26 -5.85 -20.24
CA MET A 1 3.10 -4.97 -19.05
C MET A 1 3.45 -3.55 -19.45
N GLN A 2 2.62 -2.57 -19.09
CA GLN A 2 2.83 -1.16 -19.44
C GLN A 2 3.37 -0.34 -18.26
N TYR A 3 3.04 -0.73 -17.04
CA TYR A 3 3.40 0.00 -15.83
C TYR A 3 3.97 -0.93 -14.77
N ILE A 4 4.96 -0.43 -14.02
CA ILE A 4 5.53 -1.03 -12.81
C ILE A 4 5.30 0.00 -11.72
N ILE A 5 4.53 -0.34 -10.69
CA ILE A 5 4.15 0.60 -9.64
C ILE A 5 4.76 0.16 -8.31
N ALA A 6 5.59 1.03 -7.73
CA ALA A 6 6.00 0.88 -6.33
C ALA A 6 4.93 1.50 -5.44
N GLY A 7 4.21 0.68 -4.67
CA GLY A 7 3.12 1.12 -3.82
C GLY A 7 3.56 1.99 -2.63
N ASP A 8 4.84 1.94 -2.26
CA ASP A 8 5.44 2.79 -1.22
C ASP A 8 6.96 2.90 -1.37
N ILE A 9 7.62 3.54 -0.41
CA ILE A 9 9.07 3.76 -0.42
C ILE A 9 9.88 2.52 0.03
N GLU A 10 9.23 1.48 0.58
CA GLU A 10 9.90 0.27 1.08
C GLU A 10 9.81 -0.91 0.11
N HIS A 11 8.68 -1.07 -0.61
CA HIS A 11 8.43 -2.18 -1.52
C HIS A 11 8.96 -1.89 -2.94
N HIS A 12 10.29 -1.81 -3.11
CA HIS A 12 10.90 -1.40 -4.37
C HIS A 12 12.03 -2.32 -4.88
N ILE A 13 12.37 -3.40 -4.16
CA ILE A 13 13.56 -4.21 -4.45
C ILE A 13 13.50 -4.84 -5.84
N PHE A 14 12.34 -5.36 -6.24
CA PHE A 14 12.14 -6.08 -7.50
C PHE A 14 11.82 -5.20 -8.71
N ILE A 15 11.87 -3.87 -8.60
CA ILE A 15 11.63 -2.97 -9.75
C ILE A 15 12.60 -3.31 -10.88
N SER A 16 13.89 -3.54 -10.59
CA SER A 16 14.92 -3.82 -11.58
C SER A 16 14.66 -5.12 -12.34
N ASP A 17 14.23 -6.17 -11.64
CA ASP A 17 13.87 -7.45 -12.26
C ASP A 17 12.67 -7.29 -13.19
N TRP A 18 11.62 -6.59 -12.73
CA TRP A 18 10.45 -6.28 -13.56
C TRP A 18 10.79 -5.41 -14.75
N LYS A 19 11.65 -4.40 -14.59
CA LYS A 19 12.09 -3.53 -15.68
C LYS A 19 12.93 -4.27 -16.72
N THR A 20 13.75 -5.22 -16.28
CA THR A 20 14.50 -6.11 -17.17
C THR A 20 13.55 -7.01 -17.97
N ALA A 21 12.55 -7.58 -17.32
CA ALA A 21 11.55 -8.43 -17.99
C ALA A 21 10.62 -7.63 -18.92
N PHE A 22 10.35 -6.37 -18.61
CA PHE A 22 9.46 -5.49 -19.36
C PHE A 22 10.13 -4.12 -19.64
N PRO A 23 11.08 -4.04 -20.58
CA PRO A 23 11.93 -2.86 -20.78
C PRO A 23 11.16 -1.59 -21.15
N THR A 24 9.98 -1.72 -21.76
CA THR A 24 9.14 -0.57 -22.16
C THR A 24 8.20 -0.08 -21.07
N ALA A 25 8.06 -0.84 -19.97
CA ALA A 25 7.15 -0.47 -18.88
C ALA A 25 7.60 0.83 -18.21
N LYS A 26 6.65 1.72 -17.94
CA LYS A 26 6.87 2.96 -17.20
C LYS A 26 6.86 2.69 -15.71
N ILE A 27 7.85 3.22 -14.99
CA ILE A 27 7.92 3.08 -13.53
C ILE A 27 7.21 4.25 -12.88
N ILE A 28 6.38 3.94 -11.88
CA ILE A 28 5.61 4.88 -11.07
C ILE A 28 5.97 4.66 -9.61
N GLY A 29 6.15 5.72 -8.84
CA GLY A 29 6.46 5.59 -7.43
C GLY A 29 6.23 6.87 -6.62
N PRO A 30 6.38 6.80 -5.29
CA PRO A 30 6.25 7.94 -4.41
C PRO A 30 7.49 8.81 -4.39
N ASP A 31 7.30 10.05 -3.95
CA ASP A 31 8.34 11.04 -3.70
C ASP A 31 9.44 10.52 -2.78
N GLY A 32 10.71 10.75 -3.15
CA GLY A 32 11.90 10.29 -2.44
C GLY A 32 12.33 8.85 -2.78
N LEU A 33 11.51 8.06 -3.48
CA LEU A 33 11.91 6.71 -3.90
C LEU A 33 12.99 6.74 -4.99
N PRO A 34 12.92 7.59 -6.03
CA PRO A 34 14.00 7.71 -7.00
C PRO A 34 15.35 8.01 -6.33
N GLU A 35 15.38 8.97 -5.41
CA GLU A 35 16.58 9.37 -4.67
C GLU A 35 17.11 8.25 -3.76
N LYS A 36 16.20 7.56 -3.06
CA LYS A 36 16.55 6.38 -2.24
C LYS A 36 17.23 5.30 -3.08
N ARG A 37 16.71 5.02 -4.28
CA ARG A 37 17.30 4.05 -5.19
C ARG A 37 18.64 4.51 -5.75
N GLN A 38 18.78 5.80 -6.12
CA GLN A 38 20.05 6.35 -6.56
C GLN A 38 21.14 6.25 -5.51
N ALA A 39 20.80 6.43 -4.23
CA ALA A 39 21.73 6.34 -3.11
C ALA A 39 22.02 4.91 -2.65
N ALA A 40 21.26 3.91 -3.12
CA ALA A 40 21.44 2.52 -2.71
C ALA A 40 22.81 1.97 -3.17
N THR A 41 23.45 1.20 -2.30
CA THR A 41 24.72 0.52 -2.56
C THR A 41 24.57 -0.97 -2.88
N ASP A 42 23.34 -1.50 -2.75
CA ASP A 42 23.03 -2.89 -3.11
C ASP A 42 22.95 -2.99 -4.64
N ASP A 43 23.77 -3.85 -5.23
CA ASP A 43 23.85 -4.07 -6.69
C ASP A 43 22.54 -4.61 -7.29
N LYS A 44 21.64 -5.16 -6.46
CA LYS A 44 20.30 -5.60 -6.89
C LYS A 44 19.35 -4.44 -7.14
N ILE A 45 19.66 -3.25 -6.63
CA ILE A 45 18.84 -2.06 -6.79
C ILE A 45 19.38 -1.22 -7.93
N GLY A 46 18.76 -1.32 -9.09
CA GLY A 46 19.10 -0.51 -10.26
C GLY A 46 18.74 0.97 -10.07
N LYS A 47 19.20 1.78 -11.01
CA LYS A 47 19.05 3.24 -11.03
C LYS A 47 18.05 3.68 -12.12
N GLU A 48 16.96 2.92 -12.28
CA GLU A 48 15.95 3.16 -13.30
C GLU A 48 15.29 4.53 -13.11
N GLU A 49 14.98 5.16 -14.24
CA GLU A 49 14.22 6.40 -14.26
C GLU A 49 12.74 6.14 -13.98
N PHE A 50 12.14 6.98 -13.15
CA PHE A 50 10.70 6.98 -12.87
C PHE A 50 9.99 7.90 -13.86
N ALA A 51 9.02 7.36 -14.57
CA ALA A 51 8.21 8.14 -15.52
C ALA A 51 7.22 9.05 -14.79
N VAL A 52 6.71 8.62 -13.61
CA VAL A 52 5.81 9.40 -12.78
C VAL A 52 6.21 9.25 -11.32
N VAL A 53 6.32 10.38 -10.62
CA VAL A 53 6.57 10.45 -9.18
C VAL A 53 5.45 11.24 -8.52
N TYR A 54 4.70 10.59 -7.64
CA TYR A 54 3.65 11.24 -6.87
C TYR A 54 4.26 12.09 -5.75
N LYS A 55 3.92 13.39 -5.71
CA LYS A 55 4.37 14.35 -4.69
C LYS A 55 3.19 14.97 -3.98
N ALA A 56 3.38 15.40 -2.74
CA ALA A 56 2.32 15.94 -1.90
C ALA A 56 1.61 17.17 -2.51
N ASP A 57 2.38 18.06 -3.12
CA ASP A 57 1.89 19.32 -3.72
C ASP A 57 1.15 19.11 -5.05
N THR A 58 1.43 18.03 -5.77
CA THR A 58 0.85 17.74 -7.09
C THR A 58 -0.04 16.51 -7.12
N LYS A 59 -0.24 15.81 -5.99
CA LYS A 59 -0.94 14.52 -5.96
C LYS A 59 -2.34 14.53 -6.58
N ARG A 60 -3.01 15.69 -6.57
CA ARG A 60 -4.38 15.85 -7.13
C ARG A 60 -4.38 16.15 -8.63
N SER A 61 -3.26 16.56 -9.19
CA SER A 61 -3.12 16.92 -10.62
C SER A 61 -2.18 15.99 -11.39
N THR A 62 -1.54 15.05 -10.72
CA THR A 62 -0.67 14.06 -11.37
C THR A 62 -1.51 13.09 -12.19
N SER A 63 -1.19 12.98 -13.50
CA SER A 63 -1.76 12.06 -14.47
C SER A 63 -0.68 11.12 -14.96
N VAL A 64 -1.02 9.87 -15.22
CA VAL A 64 -0.11 8.85 -15.75
C VAL A 64 -0.24 8.75 -17.27
N SER A 65 -1.44 8.45 -17.73
CA SER A 65 -1.84 8.46 -19.14
C SER A 65 -3.36 8.40 -19.25
N PRO A 66 -3.96 8.79 -20.38
CA PRO A 66 -5.41 8.75 -20.54
C PRO A 66 -6.02 7.36 -20.30
N GLU A 67 -5.36 6.31 -20.75
CA GLU A 67 -5.83 4.93 -20.56
C GLU A 67 -5.71 4.46 -19.11
N PHE A 68 -4.59 4.79 -18.44
CA PHE A 68 -4.41 4.47 -17.03
C PHE A 68 -5.44 5.19 -16.16
N ASP A 69 -5.59 6.49 -16.35
CA ASP A 69 -6.48 7.33 -15.55
C ASP A 69 -7.97 7.02 -15.82
N ALA A 70 -8.29 6.43 -16.99
CA ALA A 70 -9.63 5.94 -17.29
C ALA A 70 -10.06 4.80 -16.35
N ASP A 71 -9.15 3.86 -16.05
CA ASP A 71 -9.44 2.65 -15.29
C ASP A 71 -8.98 2.71 -13.83
N ILE A 72 -7.95 3.51 -13.52
CA ILE A 72 -7.32 3.55 -12.21
C ILE A 72 -7.44 4.94 -11.59
N GLU A 73 -7.97 5.00 -10.39
CA GLU A 73 -7.89 6.18 -9.53
C GLU A 73 -6.77 6.00 -8.52
N VAL A 74 -6.03 7.08 -8.24
CA VAL A 74 -4.85 7.04 -7.36
C VAL A 74 -5.00 8.01 -6.21
N GLU A 75 -4.65 7.56 -5.01
CA GLU A 75 -4.41 8.42 -3.86
C GLU A 75 -2.98 8.26 -3.38
N TYR A 76 -2.22 9.35 -3.37
CA TYR A 76 -0.92 9.40 -2.72
C TYR A 76 -1.10 9.86 -1.27
N VAL A 77 -0.91 8.93 -0.35
CA VAL A 77 -1.05 9.13 1.09
C VAL A 77 0.30 9.64 1.65
N ASP A 78 0.64 10.88 1.34
CA ASP A 78 1.89 11.54 1.77
C ASP A 78 2.05 11.65 3.29
N GLY A 79 0.94 11.59 4.03
CA GLY A 79 0.94 11.51 5.49
C GLY A 79 1.28 10.13 6.06
N HIS A 80 1.38 9.08 5.22
CA HIS A 80 1.83 7.74 5.62
C HIS A 80 3.35 7.72 5.80
N ALA A 81 3.84 7.02 6.82
CA ALA A 81 5.28 6.93 7.10
C ALA A 81 6.09 6.39 5.91
N ASN A 82 5.51 5.45 5.15
CA ASN A 82 6.12 4.85 3.96
C ASN A 82 5.73 5.55 2.65
N LYS A 83 5.03 6.72 2.70
CA LYS A 83 4.61 7.45 1.49
C LYS A 83 3.83 6.57 0.52
N GLU A 84 2.69 6.08 0.96
CA GLU A 84 1.86 5.07 0.33
C GLU A 84 1.15 5.56 -0.94
N ILE A 85 1.11 4.76 -2.00
CA ILE A 85 0.28 4.94 -3.18
C ILE A 85 -0.82 3.88 -3.16
N VAL A 86 -2.06 4.32 -3.06
CA VAL A 86 -3.24 3.45 -3.08
C VAL A 86 -3.94 3.57 -4.43
N LEU A 87 -4.33 2.44 -5.00
CA LEU A 87 -4.96 2.37 -6.30
C LEU A 87 -6.39 1.83 -6.18
N LEU A 88 -7.32 2.43 -6.90
CA LEU A 88 -8.62 1.85 -7.16
C LEU A 88 -8.69 1.42 -8.63
N TYR A 89 -8.75 0.13 -8.90
CA TYR A 89 -9.12 -0.38 -10.21
C TYR A 89 -10.65 -0.34 -10.33
N LYS A 90 -11.12 0.67 -11.06
CA LYS A 90 -12.55 1.02 -11.14
C LYS A 90 -13.43 -0.06 -11.77
N PRO A 91 -13.01 -0.74 -12.88
CA PRO A 91 -13.87 -1.73 -13.52
C PRO A 91 -14.33 -2.84 -12.59
N ASP A 92 -13.44 -3.37 -11.76
CA ASP A 92 -13.74 -4.47 -10.83
C ASP A 92 -13.92 -4.00 -9.38
N LYS A 93 -13.85 -2.69 -9.13
CA LYS A 93 -13.99 -2.09 -7.79
C LYS A 93 -13.00 -2.66 -6.78
N VAL A 94 -11.74 -2.80 -7.20
CA VAL A 94 -10.67 -3.38 -6.39
C VAL A 94 -9.76 -2.28 -5.86
N LEU A 95 -9.66 -2.17 -4.55
CA LEU A 95 -8.67 -1.33 -3.87
C LEU A 95 -7.38 -2.12 -3.72
N ILE A 96 -6.26 -1.57 -4.21
CA ILE A 96 -4.93 -2.18 -4.12
C ILE A 96 -4.06 -1.27 -3.26
N GLN A 97 -3.39 -1.84 -2.27
CA GLN A 97 -2.55 -1.08 -1.34
C GLN A 97 -1.32 -1.89 -0.89
N ALA A 98 -0.28 -1.22 -0.46
CA ALA A 98 0.93 -1.84 0.07
C ALA A 98 0.86 -1.93 1.62
N ASP A 99 1.30 -0.90 2.32
CA ASP A 99 1.38 -0.87 3.79
C ASP A 99 0.29 -0.02 4.47
N LEU A 100 -0.74 0.37 3.73
CA LEU A 100 -1.80 1.22 4.27
C LEU A 100 -2.45 0.59 5.51
N PHE A 101 -2.73 -0.73 5.45
CA PHE A 101 -3.11 -1.56 6.59
C PHE A 101 -2.93 -3.05 6.25
N PHE A 102 -2.99 -3.92 7.28
CA PHE A 102 -2.74 -5.35 7.17
C PHE A 102 -4.02 -6.16 7.37
N ASN A 103 -4.17 -7.27 6.62
CA ASN A 103 -5.21 -8.26 6.86
C ASN A 103 -4.59 -9.57 7.38
N LEU A 104 -4.08 -9.52 8.61
CA LEU A 104 -3.40 -10.66 9.23
C LEU A 104 -4.34 -11.51 10.11
N PRO A 105 -4.08 -12.82 10.25
CA PRO A 105 -2.93 -13.56 9.71
C PRO A 105 -3.05 -13.82 8.21
N ALA A 106 -1.90 -13.91 7.52
CA ALA A 106 -1.83 -14.32 6.12
C ALA A 106 -2.00 -15.84 6.02
N THR A 107 -3.22 -16.33 5.84
CA THR A 107 -3.53 -17.75 5.81
C THR A 107 -3.22 -18.38 4.46
N GLU A 108 -3.28 -17.59 3.38
CA GLU A 108 -3.02 -18.04 2.02
C GLU A 108 -1.54 -18.08 1.65
N ALA A 109 -0.71 -17.25 2.29
CA ALA A 109 0.69 -17.04 1.93
C ALA A 109 1.51 -18.34 1.83
N TYR A 110 1.17 -19.35 2.66
CA TYR A 110 1.84 -20.66 2.67
C TYR A 110 0.86 -21.80 2.47
N SER A 111 -0.26 -21.58 1.79
CA SER A 111 -1.32 -22.58 1.62
C SER A 111 -0.86 -23.85 0.87
N ARG A 112 0.17 -23.71 0.01
CA ARG A 112 0.75 -24.83 -0.77
C ARG A 112 2.03 -25.41 -0.17
N VAL A 113 2.45 -24.91 0.99
CA VAL A 113 3.63 -25.43 1.71
C VAL A 113 3.18 -26.47 2.72
N SER A 114 3.92 -27.57 2.84
CA SER A 114 3.62 -28.61 3.82
C SER A 114 3.66 -28.04 5.25
N GLU A 115 2.86 -28.55 6.17
CA GLU A 115 2.83 -28.07 7.57
C GLU A 115 4.21 -28.15 8.26
N ALA A 116 5.04 -29.11 7.86
CA ALA A 116 6.40 -29.29 8.39
C ALA A 116 7.34 -28.14 7.98
N ASP A 117 7.14 -27.61 6.77
CA ASP A 117 8.01 -26.61 6.14
C ASP A 117 7.50 -25.17 6.33
N LYS A 118 6.28 -25.00 6.88
CA LYS A 118 5.73 -23.66 7.15
C LYS A 118 6.58 -22.91 8.17
N PRO A 119 6.87 -21.62 7.93
CA PRO A 119 7.55 -20.79 8.90
C PRO A 119 6.79 -20.76 10.23
N LYS A 120 7.50 -21.01 11.34
CA LYS A 120 6.92 -20.93 12.68
C LYS A 120 7.30 -19.57 13.29
N PRO A 121 6.38 -18.60 13.31
CA PRO A 121 6.68 -17.28 13.86
C PRO A 121 6.98 -17.38 15.37
N GLY A 122 8.02 -16.68 15.82
CA GLY A 122 8.34 -16.54 17.22
C GLY A 122 7.23 -15.79 18.00
N LEU A 123 7.33 -15.79 19.33
CA LEU A 123 6.29 -15.21 20.21
C LEU A 123 6.00 -13.73 19.88
N LEU A 124 7.03 -12.92 19.66
CA LEU A 124 6.87 -11.49 19.30
C LEU A 124 6.13 -11.31 17.97
N ALA A 125 6.48 -12.08 16.94
CA ALA A 125 5.80 -12.04 15.65
C ALA A 125 4.34 -12.46 15.77
N ARG A 126 4.04 -13.50 16.54
CA ARG A 126 2.65 -13.96 16.82
C ARG A 126 1.84 -12.88 17.53
N THR A 127 2.44 -12.21 18.52
CA THR A 127 1.78 -11.12 19.26
C THR A 127 1.50 -9.94 18.33
N PHE A 128 2.48 -9.54 17.49
CA PHE A 128 2.31 -8.50 16.49
C PHE A 128 1.19 -8.86 15.51
N MET A 129 1.24 -10.05 14.89
CA MET A 129 0.22 -10.51 13.95
C MET A 129 -1.18 -10.51 14.58
N SER A 130 -1.29 -10.96 15.83
CA SER A 130 -2.56 -10.93 16.56
C SER A 130 -3.07 -9.51 16.82
N ALA A 131 -2.17 -8.56 17.09
CA ALA A 131 -2.51 -7.15 17.28
C ALA A 131 -2.91 -6.45 15.98
N GLN A 132 -2.48 -6.96 14.83
CA GLN A 132 -2.76 -6.38 13.51
C GLN A 132 -3.98 -7.01 12.80
N LYS A 133 -4.84 -7.72 13.52
CA LYS A 133 -6.13 -8.16 12.98
C LYS A 133 -7.07 -6.99 12.75
N VAL A 134 -7.85 -7.07 11.67
CA VAL A 134 -8.80 -6.01 11.28
C VAL A 134 -9.95 -5.79 12.29
N GLU A 135 -10.26 -6.80 13.12
CA GLU A 135 -11.30 -6.71 14.14
C GLU A 135 -10.85 -5.97 15.41
N GLY A 136 -9.53 -5.89 15.65
CA GLY A 136 -8.94 -5.33 16.86
C GLY A 136 -8.68 -3.83 16.82
N ASN A 137 -8.17 -3.32 17.95
CA ASN A 137 -7.71 -1.93 18.03
C ASN A 137 -6.19 -1.78 17.82
N GLY A 138 -5.47 -2.88 17.58
CA GLY A 138 -4.02 -2.85 17.41
C GLY A 138 -3.60 -2.03 16.20
N GLN A 139 -4.20 -2.28 15.03
CA GLN A 139 -3.95 -1.50 13.83
C GLN A 139 -4.36 -0.03 13.99
N LYS A 140 -5.51 0.26 14.59
CA LYS A 140 -5.93 1.66 14.87
C LYS A 140 -4.88 2.41 15.68
N ARG A 141 -4.27 1.74 16.68
CA ARG A 141 -3.19 2.32 17.49
C ARG A 141 -1.91 2.51 16.68
N LEU A 142 -1.51 1.51 15.88
CA LEU A 142 -0.34 1.60 15.01
C LEU A 142 -0.49 2.75 14.03
N LEU A 143 -1.60 2.80 13.30
CA LEU A 143 -1.91 3.86 12.34
C LEU A 143 -1.92 5.25 13.00
N TRP A 144 -2.54 5.39 14.16
CA TRP A 144 -2.65 6.66 14.86
C TRP A 144 -1.35 7.15 15.47
N HIS A 145 -0.59 6.27 16.14
CA HIS A 145 0.56 6.67 16.94
C HIS A 145 1.89 6.60 16.19
N ALA A 146 1.99 5.78 15.15
CA ALA A 146 3.22 5.60 14.39
C ALA A 146 3.06 6.07 12.93
N ILE A 147 2.18 5.43 12.16
CA ILE A 147 2.13 5.57 10.71
C ILE A 147 1.73 6.98 10.27
N SER A 148 0.69 7.56 10.85
CA SER A 148 0.19 8.90 10.50
C SER A 148 0.80 10.04 11.35
N ARG A 149 1.72 9.72 12.25
CA ARG A 149 2.24 10.69 13.22
C ARG A 149 2.90 11.92 12.58
N GLY A 150 3.58 11.74 11.46
CA GLY A 150 4.35 12.79 10.79
C GLY A 150 3.46 13.89 10.19
N ASN A 151 2.34 13.50 9.57
CA ASN A 151 1.36 14.43 8.98
C ASN A 151 -0.05 13.84 9.03
N ARG A 152 -0.62 13.78 10.22
CA ARG A 152 -1.98 13.21 10.40
C ARG A 152 -3.08 13.96 9.67
N PRO A 153 -3.08 15.29 9.57
CA PRO A 153 -4.09 15.99 8.78
C PRO A 153 -4.14 15.51 7.32
N SER A 154 -2.99 15.43 6.63
CA SER A 154 -2.92 14.92 5.26
C SER A 154 -3.31 13.44 5.18
N PHE A 155 -2.89 12.63 6.15
CA PHE A 155 -3.30 11.23 6.23
C PHE A 155 -4.82 11.08 6.35
N ASN A 156 -5.46 11.87 7.23
CA ASN A 156 -6.93 11.85 7.40
C ASN A 156 -7.64 12.24 6.11
N GLU A 157 -7.16 13.28 5.41
CA GLU A 157 -7.73 13.71 4.13
C GLU A 157 -7.66 12.59 3.09
N SER A 158 -6.51 11.93 2.97
CA SER A 158 -6.33 10.79 2.06
C SER A 158 -7.25 9.61 2.42
N VAL A 159 -7.36 9.28 3.71
CA VAL A 159 -8.27 8.21 4.18
C VAL A 159 -9.73 8.55 3.88
N GLN A 160 -10.17 9.80 4.09
CA GLN A 160 -11.53 10.25 3.75
C GLN A 160 -11.80 10.14 2.26
N ARG A 161 -10.83 10.49 1.41
CA ARG A 161 -10.95 10.34 -0.03
C ARG A 161 -11.07 8.87 -0.44
N ILE A 162 -10.21 8.00 0.06
CA ILE A 162 -10.28 6.56 -0.23
C ILE A 162 -11.62 5.98 0.27
N ASP A 163 -12.10 6.41 1.44
CA ASP A 163 -13.40 5.99 1.96
C ASP A 163 -14.58 6.42 1.06
N SER A 164 -14.45 7.49 0.29
CA SER A 164 -15.45 7.91 -0.68
C SER A 164 -15.48 7.08 -1.97
N TRP A 165 -14.47 6.28 -2.25
CA TRP A 165 -14.38 5.44 -3.45
C TRP A 165 -15.32 4.24 -3.39
N ASP A 166 -15.77 3.75 -4.54
CA ASP A 166 -16.64 2.56 -4.66
C ASP A 166 -15.79 1.31 -4.89
N PHE A 167 -15.44 0.60 -3.81
CA PHE A 167 -14.70 -0.66 -3.87
C PHE A 167 -15.38 -1.76 -3.05
N ASN A 168 -15.28 -3.00 -3.51
CA ASN A 168 -15.86 -4.19 -2.90
C ASN A 168 -14.79 -5.20 -2.45
N ILE A 169 -13.58 -5.07 -2.98
CA ILE A 169 -12.44 -5.94 -2.74
C ILE A 169 -11.26 -5.09 -2.31
N ILE A 170 -10.44 -5.59 -1.36
CA ILE A 170 -9.15 -4.99 -1.02
C ILE A 170 -8.06 -6.03 -1.19
N VAL A 171 -7.04 -5.69 -1.98
CA VAL A 171 -5.82 -6.47 -2.16
C VAL A 171 -4.70 -5.80 -1.37
N PRO A 172 -4.37 -6.30 -0.17
CA PRO A 172 -3.26 -5.79 0.62
C PRO A 172 -1.95 -6.46 0.23
N CYS A 173 -0.82 -5.79 0.43
CA CYS A 173 0.50 -6.41 0.30
C CYS A 173 0.75 -7.45 1.42
N HIS A 174 0.18 -7.22 2.60
CA HIS A 174 0.35 -8.08 3.77
C HIS A 174 -0.97 -8.63 4.28
N GLY A 175 -1.15 -9.94 4.13
CA GLY A 175 -2.34 -10.67 4.56
C GLY A 175 -3.16 -11.20 3.39
N ASP A 176 -4.33 -11.74 3.71
CA ASP A 176 -5.22 -12.33 2.72
C ASP A 176 -6.06 -11.24 2.04
N VAL A 177 -6.52 -11.50 0.81
CA VAL A 177 -7.45 -10.62 0.09
C VAL A 177 -8.76 -10.49 0.87
N ILE A 178 -9.32 -9.29 0.91
CA ILE A 178 -10.62 -9.02 1.51
C ILE A 178 -11.67 -8.99 0.40
N GLU A 179 -12.40 -10.08 0.25
CA GLU A 179 -13.39 -10.28 -0.82
C GLU A 179 -14.82 -9.92 -0.43
N SER A 180 -15.05 -9.62 0.86
CA SER A 180 -16.38 -9.26 1.35
C SER A 180 -16.30 -8.19 2.42
N ASN A 181 -17.33 -7.33 2.47
CA ASN A 181 -17.42 -6.23 3.43
C ASN A 181 -16.19 -5.30 3.46
N ALA A 182 -15.51 -5.15 2.32
CA ALA A 182 -14.28 -4.36 2.20
C ALA A 182 -14.42 -2.94 2.75
N LYS A 183 -15.51 -2.25 2.39
CA LYS A 183 -15.84 -0.90 2.91
C LYS A 183 -16.04 -0.86 4.42
N GLY A 184 -16.74 -1.84 4.97
CA GLY A 184 -16.96 -1.93 6.41
C GLY A 184 -15.67 -2.20 7.19
N ILE A 185 -14.78 -3.03 6.65
CA ILE A 185 -13.46 -3.30 7.22
C ILE A 185 -12.59 -2.05 7.15
N PHE A 186 -12.54 -1.38 5.98
CA PHE A 186 -11.79 -0.13 5.81
C PHE A 186 -12.25 0.93 6.83
N ALA A 187 -13.55 1.22 6.88
CA ALA A 187 -14.12 2.19 7.81
C ALA A 187 -13.84 1.84 9.28
N ARG A 188 -13.81 0.54 9.63
CA ARG A 188 -13.47 0.08 10.97
C ARG A 188 -11.98 0.30 11.31
N VAL A 189 -11.08 -0.06 10.42
CA VAL A 189 -9.63 0.09 10.62
C VAL A 189 -9.28 1.58 10.76
N PHE A 190 -9.86 2.42 9.92
CA PHE A 190 -9.60 3.86 9.89
C PHE A 190 -10.58 4.72 10.71
N GLU A 191 -11.37 4.11 11.59
CA GLU A 191 -12.40 4.82 12.36
C GLU A 191 -11.88 6.08 13.07
N TRP A 192 -10.69 6.03 13.67
CA TRP A 192 -10.12 7.18 14.37
C TRP A 192 -9.69 8.31 13.42
N HIS A 193 -9.34 7.97 12.18
CA HIS A 193 -8.99 8.94 11.13
C HIS A 193 -10.22 9.52 10.44
N LEU A 194 -11.31 8.75 10.35
CA LEU A 194 -12.58 9.18 9.75
C LEU A 194 -13.46 9.99 10.71
N LYS A 195 -13.52 9.60 12.01
CA LYS A 195 -14.46 10.15 12.99
C LYS A 195 -13.80 10.92 14.13
N GLY A 196 -12.48 10.94 14.18
CA GLY A 196 -11.71 11.41 15.34
C GLY A 196 -11.60 10.34 16.43
N ARG A 197 -10.51 10.41 17.18
CA ARG A 197 -10.29 9.54 18.33
C ARG A 197 -11.06 10.08 19.55
N LYS A 198 -12.00 9.30 20.06
CA LYS A 198 -12.66 9.55 21.34
C LYS A 198 -11.83 9.05 22.52
#